data_9b1c9f94c1a9a3986df1674aa6de0612
#
_entry.id   9b1c9f94c1a9a3986df1674aa6de0612
#
_cell.length_a   1.000
_cell.length_b   1.000
_cell.length_c   1.000
_cell.angle_alpha   90.00
_cell.angle_beta   90.00
_cell.angle_gamma   90.00
#
_symmetry.space_group_name_H-M   'P 1'
#
loop_
_entity.id
_entity.type
_entity.pdbx_description
1 polymer ?
#
loop_
_entity_poly.entity_id
_entity_poly.type
_entity_poly.pdbx_seq_one_letter_code
_entity_poly.pdbx_strand_id
1 'polypeptide(L)'
;ALWVVPGLVALFAGDQSAAYKFVNGSVPEAVAAVVGASLLFLLPGDAGARAINWEEAVKIDWGVVLLYGGGFALGVLSFQTGLAEAVGRGLTGLLPVGGGTGLLFASVVVAVVTSEATSNTASANMVVPVVIAIAKAQGADPLEPALGATMGASLGFMLPVSTPCNAIVYGSGYIPLARMIRYGLLLDVVGVFVIVVLVRLLVPFLR
;
A
#
# COMPACT_ATOMS: atom_id res chain seq x y z
N ALA A 1 -0.75 -22.10 -2.97
CA ALA A 1 -0.09 -22.85 -1.89
C ALA A 1 1.15 -22.12 -1.34
N LEU A 2 2.15 -21.74 -2.18
CA LEU A 2 3.42 -21.16 -1.72
C LEU A 2 3.26 -19.89 -0.85
N TRP A 3 2.30 -19.02 -1.14
CA TRP A 3 2.03 -17.82 -0.33
C TRP A 3 1.41 -18.10 1.04
N VAL A 4 0.78 -19.25 1.20
CA VAL A 4 0.11 -19.64 2.45
C VAL A 4 1.06 -20.37 3.38
N VAL A 5 2.13 -20.98 2.84
CA VAL A 5 3.08 -21.78 3.63
C VAL A 5 3.73 -21.00 4.76
N PRO A 6 4.26 -19.76 4.58
CA PRO A 6 4.83 -19.00 5.69
C PRO A 6 3.81 -18.75 6.80
N GLY A 7 2.57 -18.40 6.45
CA GLY A 7 1.48 -18.20 7.42
C GLY A 7 1.11 -19.47 8.17
N LEU A 8 1.05 -20.60 7.51
CA LEU A 8 0.81 -21.90 8.16
C LEU A 8 1.96 -22.27 9.11
N VAL A 9 3.20 -22.07 8.68
CA VAL A 9 4.37 -22.33 9.55
C VAL A 9 4.35 -21.41 10.77
N ALA A 10 3.99 -20.14 10.61
CA ALA A 10 3.82 -19.21 11.73
C ALA A 10 2.75 -19.70 12.71
N LEU A 11 1.61 -20.20 12.20
CA LEU A 11 0.48 -20.68 13.00
C LEU A 11 0.84 -21.92 13.82
N PHE A 12 1.57 -22.88 13.24
CA PHE A 12 1.87 -24.17 13.89
C PHE A 12 3.18 -24.17 14.67
N ALA A 13 4.20 -23.45 14.20
CA ALA A 13 5.52 -23.45 14.82
C ALA A 13 5.86 -22.14 15.58
N GLY A 14 5.02 -21.12 15.43
CA GLY A 14 5.25 -19.77 15.96
C GLY A 14 6.09 -18.90 15.03
N ASP A 15 5.82 -17.60 15.06
CA ASP A 15 6.45 -16.58 14.23
C ASP A 15 7.96 -16.36 14.52
N GLN A 16 8.41 -16.74 15.71
CA GLN A 16 9.82 -16.68 16.12
C GLN A 16 10.61 -17.97 15.86
N SER A 17 9.96 -19.02 15.38
CA SER A 17 10.60 -20.31 15.14
C SER A 17 11.68 -20.23 14.04
N ALA A 18 12.71 -21.07 14.15
CA ALA A 18 13.72 -21.21 13.11
C ALA A 18 13.12 -21.64 11.76
N ALA A 19 12.08 -22.48 11.79
CA ALA A 19 11.36 -22.92 10.61
C ALA A 19 10.65 -21.75 9.91
N TYR A 20 9.95 -20.88 10.65
CA TYR A 20 9.31 -19.70 10.08
C TYR A 20 10.34 -18.74 9.47
N LYS A 21 11.41 -18.41 10.20
CA LYS A 21 12.47 -17.53 9.70
C LYS A 21 13.14 -18.08 8.45
N PHE A 22 13.36 -19.39 8.38
CA PHE A 22 13.91 -20.03 7.20
C PHE A 22 12.95 -19.95 6.00
N VAL A 23 11.68 -20.32 6.18
CA VAL A 23 10.69 -20.34 5.11
C VAL A 23 10.41 -18.91 4.61
N ASN A 24 10.21 -17.97 5.52
CA ASN A 24 9.93 -16.58 5.18
C ASN A 24 11.12 -15.87 4.50
N GLY A 25 12.35 -16.23 4.90
CA GLY A 25 13.57 -15.71 4.26
C GLY A 25 13.90 -16.38 2.92
N SER A 26 13.55 -17.67 2.74
CA SER A 26 13.89 -18.43 1.55
C SER A 26 12.85 -18.32 0.43
N VAL A 27 11.59 -18.06 0.77
CA VAL A 27 10.48 -17.96 -0.19
C VAL A 27 9.72 -16.64 0.01
N PRO A 28 10.34 -15.49 -0.29
CA PRO A 28 9.62 -14.22 -0.35
C PRO A 28 8.43 -14.28 -1.33
N GLU A 29 7.44 -13.45 -1.13
CA GLU A 29 6.23 -13.40 -1.97
C GLU A 29 6.54 -13.29 -3.47
N ALA A 30 7.55 -12.50 -3.83
CA ALA A 30 8.01 -12.34 -5.21
C ALA A 30 8.57 -13.64 -5.80
N VAL A 31 9.34 -14.40 -5.00
CA VAL A 31 9.87 -15.72 -5.43
C VAL A 31 8.74 -16.71 -5.61
N ALA A 32 7.76 -16.73 -4.70
CA ALA A 32 6.58 -17.58 -4.81
C ALA A 32 5.78 -17.27 -6.11
N ALA A 33 5.63 -15.99 -6.45
CA ALA A 33 4.96 -15.55 -7.68
C ALA A 33 5.72 -16.01 -8.93
N VAL A 34 7.03 -15.79 -9.00
CA VAL A 34 7.85 -16.19 -10.14
C VAL A 34 7.88 -17.71 -10.32
N VAL A 35 8.03 -18.47 -9.23
CA VAL A 35 7.98 -19.94 -9.27
C VAL A 35 6.60 -20.41 -9.76
N GLY A 36 5.51 -19.83 -9.23
CA GLY A 36 4.17 -20.15 -9.66
C GLY A 36 3.95 -19.88 -11.16
N ALA A 37 4.39 -18.73 -11.65
CA ALA A 37 4.33 -18.40 -13.07
C ALA A 37 5.18 -19.34 -13.93
N SER A 38 6.39 -19.68 -13.47
CA SER A 38 7.28 -20.62 -14.18
C SER A 38 6.69 -22.03 -14.29
N LEU A 39 5.95 -22.47 -13.29
CA LEU A 39 5.27 -23.77 -13.32
C LEU A 39 4.24 -23.86 -14.44
N LEU A 40 3.61 -22.75 -14.85
CA LEU A 40 2.64 -22.75 -15.95
C LEU A 40 3.24 -23.19 -17.28
N PHE A 41 4.57 -23.00 -17.47
CA PHE A 41 5.29 -23.49 -18.66
C PHE A 41 5.50 -25.00 -18.64
N LEU A 42 5.36 -25.64 -17.47
CA LEU A 42 5.58 -27.09 -17.30
C LEU A 42 4.26 -27.87 -17.18
N LEU A 43 3.22 -27.22 -16.67
CA LEU A 43 1.94 -27.85 -16.45
C LEU A 43 1.18 -28.08 -17.76
N PRO A 44 0.48 -29.22 -17.89
CA PRO A 44 -0.38 -29.48 -19.04
C PRO A 44 -1.58 -28.54 -19.03
N GLY A 45 -1.88 -27.95 -20.16
CA GLY A 45 -3.10 -27.20 -20.44
C GLY A 45 -4.09 -28.05 -21.27
N ASP A 46 -5.04 -27.36 -21.89
CA ASP A 46 -6.05 -28.00 -22.72
C ASP A 46 -5.44 -28.63 -23.98
N ALA A 47 -6.04 -29.75 -24.44
CA ALA A 47 -5.68 -30.45 -25.66
C ALA A 47 -4.22 -30.91 -25.77
N GLY A 48 -3.51 -31.14 -24.64
CA GLY A 48 -2.11 -31.58 -24.62
C GLY A 48 -1.07 -30.51 -24.86
N ALA A 49 -1.47 -29.23 -24.96
CA ALA A 49 -0.58 -28.10 -24.96
C ALA A 49 -0.11 -27.79 -23.52
N ARG A 50 0.87 -26.90 -23.37
CA ARG A 50 1.26 -26.36 -22.05
C ARG A 50 0.24 -25.30 -21.61
N ALA A 51 0.13 -25.06 -20.30
CA ALA A 51 -0.79 -24.08 -19.76
C ALA A 51 -0.50 -22.65 -20.27
N ILE A 52 0.79 -22.33 -20.51
CA ILE A 52 1.23 -21.11 -21.19
C ILE A 52 2.49 -21.41 -22.00
N ASN A 53 2.65 -20.76 -23.13
CA ASN A 53 3.89 -20.77 -23.91
C ASN A 53 4.60 -19.41 -23.87
N TRP A 54 5.85 -19.34 -24.37
CA TRP A 54 6.62 -18.12 -24.32
C TRP A 54 6.04 -16.99 -25.16
N GLU A 55 5.44 -17.32 -26.32
CA GLU A 55 4.82 -16.32 -27.20
C GLU A 55 3.59 -15.65 -26.56
N GLU A 56 2.90 -16.38 -25.69
CA GLU A 56 1.79 -15.81 -24.89
C GLU A 56 2.32 -15.03 -23.70
N ALA A 57 3.31 -15.55 -23.01
CA ALA A 57 3.88 -14.93 -21.82
C ALA A 57 4.52 -13.55 -22.12
N VAL A 58 5.13 -13.36 -23.29
CA VAL A 58 5.72 -12.05 -23.66
C VAL A 58 4.69 -10.99 -24.04
N LYS A 59 3.43 -11.36 -24.21
CA LYS A 59 2.32 -10.42 -24.51
C LYS A 59 1.77 -9.71 -23.28
N ILE A 60 2.37 -9.91 -22.10
CA ILE A 60 2.01 -9.12 -20.92
C ILE A 60 2.20 -7.62 -21.19
N ASP A 61 1.42 -6.80 -20.53
CA ASP A 61 1.60 -5.35 -20.61
C ASP A 61 2.83 -4.92 -19.82
N TRP A 62 3.97 -4.81 -20.50
CA TRP A 62 5.21 -4.34 -19.93
C TRP A 62 5.10 -2.88 -19.42
N GLY A 63 4.16 -2.10 -19.93
CA GLY A 63 3.87 -0.75 -19.45
C GLY A 63 3.43 -0.78 -17.99
N VAL A 64 2.61 -1.76 -17.59
CA VAL A 64 2.21 -1.95 -16.19
C VAL A 64 3.41 -2.26 -15.30
N VAL A 65 4.29 -3.18 -15.75
CA VAL A 65 5.49 -3.56 -14.98
C VAL A 65 6.42 -2.34 -14.77
N LEU A 66 6.66 -1.57 -15.84
CA LEU A 66 7.52 -0.38 -15.78
C LEU A 66 6.88 0.75 -14.97
N LEU A 67 5.58 0.99 -15.12
CA LEU A 67 4.85 2.00 -14.37
C LEU A 67 4.91 1.72 -12.85
N TYR A 68 4.63 0.48 -12.47
CA TYR A 68 4.65 0.08 -11.07
C TYR A 68 6.07 0.07 -10.50
N GLY A 69 7.02 -0.53 -11.21
CA GLY A 69 8.43 -0.55 -10.78
C GLY A 69 9.04 0.84 -10.69
N GLY A 70 8.74 1.72 -11.64
CA GLY A 70 9.16 3.12 -11.63
C GLY A 70 8.55 3.90 -10.46
N GLY A 71 7.26 3.73 -10.20
CA GLY A 71 6.58 4.33 -9.05
C GLY A 71 7.16 3.89 -7.72
N PHE A 72 7.45 2.59 -7.58
CA PHE A 72 8.12 2.06 -6.39
C PHE A 72 9.54 2.65 -6.20
N ALA A 73 10.31 2.73 -7.29
CA ALA A 73 11.65 3.33 -7.25
C ALA A 73 11.60 4.82 -6.85
N LEU A 74 10.66 5.59 -7.39
CA LEU A 74 10.44 6.98 -6.99
C LEU A 74 10.03 7.12 -5.52
N GLY A 75 9.18 6.22 -5.01
CA GLY A 75 8.83 6.14 -3.60
C GLY A 75 10.06 5.94 -2.71
N VAL A 76 10.91 4.95 -3.04
CA VAL A 76 12.15 4.68 -2.31
C VAL A 76 13.09 5.89 -2.35
N LEU A 77 13.28 6.51 -3.53
CA LEU A 77 14.11 7.70 -3.69
C LEU A 77 13.57 8.88 -2.88
N SER A 78 12.26 9.11 -2.89
CA SER A 78 11.61 10.16 -2.09
C SER A 78 11.90 9.99 -0.59
N PHE A 79 11.98 8.74 -0.15
CA PHE A 79 12.36 8.39 1.22
C PHE A 79 13.82 8.69 1.51
N GLN A 80 14.71 8.17 0.65
CA GLN A 80 16.16 8.31 0.84
C GLN A 80 16.64 9.77 0.76
N THR A 81 15.96 10.59 -0.04
CA THR A 81 16.30 12.02 -0.19
C THR A 81 15.65 12.92 0.86
N GLY A 82 14.77 12.41 1.72
CA GLY A 82 14.01 13.20 2.68
C GLY A 82 12.88 14.05 2.06
N LEU A 83 12.65 13.93 0.74
CA LEU A 83 11.57 14.65 0.05
C LEU A 83 10.21 14.33 0.65
N ALA A 84 10.00 13.07 0.92
CA ALA A 84 8.77 12.57 1.48
C ALA A 84 8.46 13.15 2.86
N GLU A 85 9.48 13.25 3.73
CA GLU A 85 9.35 13.89 5.04
C GLU A 85 9.11 15.41 4.91
N ALA A 86 9.76 16.07 3.96
CA ALA A 86 9.55 17.49 3.69
C ALA A 86 8.13 17.78 3.20
N VAL A 87 7.60 16.95 2.29
CA VAL A 87 6.20 17.04 1.82
C VAL A 87 5.21 16.78 2.96
N GLY A 88 5.44 15.73 3.77
CA GLY A 88 4.62 15.43 4.94
C GLY A 88 4.57 16.60 5.93
N ARG A 89 5.72 17.19 6.29
CA ARG A 89 5.80 18.36 7.17
C ARG A 89 5.15 19.61 6.55
N GLY A 90 5.34 19.84 5.28
CA GLY A 90 4.71 20.96 4.58
C GLY A 90 3.19 20.87 4.59
N LEU A 91 2.65 19.70 4.32
CA LEU A 91 1.19 19.45 4.33
C LEU A 91 0.58 19.55 5.73
N THR A 92 1.26 19.03 6.77
CA THR A 92 0.78 19.18 8.15
C THR A 92 0.84 20.63 8.64
N GLY A 93 1.78 21.43 8.14
CA GLY A 93 1.87 22.88 8.43
C GLY A 93 0.73 23.70 7.80
N LEU A 94 0.12 23.21 6.72
CA LEU A 94 -0.98 23.89 6.01
C LEU A 94 -2.37 23.51 6.56
N LEU A 95 -2.47 22.44 7.31
CA LEU A 95 -3.75 21.95 7.82
C LEU A 95 -4.03 22.50 9.24
N PRO A 96 -5.27 22.88 9.56
CA PRO A 96 -5.61 23.34 10.89
C PRO A 96 -5.54 22.18 11.88
N VAL A 97 -4.44 22.08 12.62
CA VAL A 97 -4.14 21.01 13.58
C VAL A 97 -4.65 21.38 14.98
N GLY A 98 -5.76 22.06 15.08
CA GLY A 98 -6.38 22.41 16.35
C GLY A 98 -7.17 21.25 16.99
N GLY A 99 -6.61 20.68 18.08
CA GLY A 99 -7.26 19.59 18.83
C GLY A 99 -7.08 18.18 18.21
N GLY A 100 -7.39 17.14 18.98
CA GLY A 100 -7.17 15.74 18.58
C GLY A 100 -7.89 15.33 17.27
N THR A 101 -9.10 15.85 17.02
CA THR A 101 -9.83 15.55 15.75
C THR A 101 -9.20 16.23 14.56
N GLY A 102 -8.68 17.45 14.71
CA GLY A 102 -7.98 18.15 13.63
C GLY A 102 -6.70 17.43 13.23
N LEU A 103 -5.92 16.96 14.19
CA LEU A 103 -4.71 16.18 13.93
C LEU A 103 -5.04 14.84 13.27
N LEU A 104 -6.07 14.12 13.74
CA LEU A 104 -6.54 12.89 13.12
C LEU A 104 -6.92 13.13 11.65
N PHE A 105 -7.78 14.11 11.38
CA PHE A 105 -8.19 14.45 10.02
C PHE A 105 -7.00 14.79 9.13
N ALA A 106 -6.11 15.66 9.59
CA ALA A 106 -4.90 16.04 8.88
C ALA A 106 -4.02 14.82 8.57
N SER A 107 -3.86 13.92 9.55
CA SER A 107 -3.06 12.70 9.40
C SER A 107 -3.60 11.78 8.31
N VAL A 108 -4.93 11.62 8.26
CA VAL A 108 -5.59 10.80 7.21
C VAL A 108 -5.39 11.44 5.85
N VAL A 109 -5.67 12.75 5.71
CA VAL A 109 -5.53 13.46 4.41
C VAL A 109 -4.10 13.41 3.89
N VAL A 110 -3.11 13.70 4.76
CA VAL A 110 -1.69 13.65 4.37
C VAL A 110 -1.29 12.25 3.93
N ALA A 111 -1.73 11.23 4.66
CA ALA A 111 -1.43 9.84 4.31
C ALA A 111 -2.05 9.44 2.95
N VAL A 112 -3.30 9.82 2.67
CA VAL A 112 -3.97 9.59 1.37
C VAL A 112 -3.20 10.28 0.25
N VAL A 113 -2.94 11.58 0.36
CA VAL A 113 -2.24 12.34 -0.69
C VAL A 113 -0.84 11.78 -0.95
N THR A 114 -0.14 11.37 0.10
CA THR A 114 1.18 10.75 -0.02
C THR A 114 1.08 9.38 -0.67
N SER A 115 0.05 8.59 -0.34
CA SER A 115 -0.19 7.27 -0.91
C SER A 115 -0.50 7.31 -2.41
N GLU A 116 -1.17 8.36 -2.87
CA GLU A 116 -1.42 8.54 -4.31
C GLU A 116 -0.12 8.77 -5.10
N ALA A 117 0.85 9.44 -4.51
CA ALA A 117 2.12 9.75 -5.16
C ALA A 117 3.22 8.70 -4.94
N THR A 118 3.01 7.76 -4.00
CA THR A 118 3.99 6.75 -3.60
C THR A 118 3.32 5.37 -3.47
N SER A 119 3.90 4.44 -2.73
CA SER A 119 3.20 3.21 -2.34
C SER A 119 2.53 3.37 -0.97
N ASN A 120 1.48 2.59 -0.72
CA ASN A 120 0.80 2.57 0.58
C ASN A 120 1.78 2.34 1.74
N THR A 121 2.71 1.40 1.58
CA THR A 121 3.74 1.10 2.59
C THR A 121 4.68 2.28 2.79
N ALA A 122 5.11 2.94 1.71
CA ALA A 122 5.98 4.12 1.82
C ALA A 122 5.24 5.27 2.52
N SER A 123 3.98 5.53 2.15
CA SER A 123 3.14 6.53 2.80
C SER A 123 2.99 6.27 4.30
N ALA A 124 2.64 5.05 4.69
CA ALA A 124 2.52 4.68 6.10
C ALA A 124 3.82 4.92 6.88
N ASN A 125 4.94 4.40 6.36
CA ASN A 125 6.24 4.54 7.01
C ASN A 125 6.73 5.99 7.13
N MET A 126 6.28 6.87 6.25
CA MET A 126 6.60 8.30 6.30
C MET A 126 5.72 9.07 7.27
N VAL A 127 4.41 8.92 7.11
CA VAL A 127 3.43 9.78 7.77
C VAL A 127 3.24 9.38 9.23
N VAL A 128 3.19 8.08 9.53
CA VAL A 128 2.89 7.60 10.89
C VAL A 128 3.89 8.08 11.93
N PRO A 129 5.23 7.98 11.75
CA PRO A 129 6.17 8.50 12.75
C PRO A 129 6.06 10.01 12.95
N VAL A 130 5.79 10.76 11.86
CA VAL A 130 5.66 12.22 11.92
C VAL A 130 4.43 12.62 12.73
N VAL A 131 3.27 12.00 12.48
CA VAL A 131 2.04 12.35 13.21
C VAL A 131 2.11 11.92 14.68
N ILE A 132 2.79 10.81 14.99
CA ILE A 132 3.08 10.40 16.37
C ILE A 132 3.92 11.47 17.09
N ALA A 133 4.97 11.98 16.42
CA ALA A 133 5.83 13.01 16.98
C ALA A 133 5.07 14.31 17.22
N ILE A 134 4.21 14.72 16.26
CA ILE A 134 3.36 15.92 16.39
C ILE A 134 2.38 15.76 17.56
N ALA A 135 1.68 14.60 17.65
CA ALA A 135 0.75 14.33 18.73
C ALA A 135 1.42 14.44 20.10
N LYS A 136 2.58 13.81 20.27
CA LYS A 136 3.37 13.87 21.51
C LYS A 136 3.82 15.28 21.84
N ALA A 137 4.27 16.06 20.85
CA ALA A 137 4.68 17.46 21.04
C ALA A 137 3.51 18.35 21.49
N GLN A 138 2.27 18.02 21.09
CA GLN A 138 1.05 18.73 21.51
C GLN A 138 0.45 18.18 22.82
N GLY A 139 1.04 17.19 23.46
CA GLY A 139 0.49 16.51 24.62
C GLY A 139 -0.79 15.71 24.33
N ALA A 140 -1.02 15.37 23.06
CA ALA A 140 -2.15 14.59 22.61
C ALA A 140 -1.82 13.09 22.52
N ASP A 141 -2.84 12.24 22.62
CA ASP A 141 -2.65 10.80 22.41
C ASP A 141 -2.31 10.52 20.94
N PRO A 142 -1.17 9.85 20.66
CA PRO A 142 -0.74 9.56 19.30
C PRO A 142 -1.51 8.42 18.62
N LEU A 143 -2.33 7.65 19.35
CA LEU A 143 -2.98 6.45 18.84
C LEU A 143 -3.96 6.77 17.70
N GLU A 144 -4.83 7.75 17.91
CA GLU A 144 -5.84 8.13 16.90
C GLU A 144 -5.20 8.63 15.58
N PRO A 145 -4.28 9.62 15.60
CA PRO A 145 -3.66 10.08 14.36
C PRO A 145 -2.77 9.03 13.70
N ALA A 146 -2.12 8.15 14.49
CA ALA A 146 -1.33 7.04 13.94
C ALA A 146 -2.21 6.01 13.22
N LEU A 147 -3.32 5.59 13.84
CA LEU A 147 -4.28 4.68 13.20
C LEU A 147 -4.91 5.34 11.96
N GLY A 148 -5.30 6.61 12.06
CA GLY A 148 -5.86 7.36 10.94
C GLY A 148 -4.88 7.43 9.76
N ALA A 149 -3.61 7.76 10.01
CA ALA A 149 -2.58 7.78 9.00
C ALA A 149 -2.33 6.40 8.37
N THR A 150 -2.28 5.35 9.19
CA THR A 150 -2.07 3.97 8.71
C THR A 150 -3.21 3.52 7.79
N MET A 151 -4.47 3.79 8.18
CA MET A 151 -5.62 3.47 7.36
C MET A 151 -5.69 4.35 6.11
N GLY A 152 -5.39 5.65 6.24
CA GLY A 152 -5.35 6.60 5.13
C GLY A 152 -4.29 6.23 4.10
N ALA A 153 -3.13 5.75 4.53
CA ALA A 153 -2.09 5.26 3.63
C ALA A 153 -2.53 4.06 2.77
N SER A 154 -3.59 3.36 3.16
CA SER A 154 -4.16 2.26 2.37
C SER A 154 -5.16 2.74 1.30
N LEU A 155 -5.53 4.02 1.30
CA LEU A 155 -6.30 4.65 0.24
C LEU A 155 -5.32 5.17 -0.82
N GLY A 156 -5.57 4.78 -2.06
CA GLY A 156 -4.72 5.16 -3.20
C GLY A 156 -5.43 4.71 -4.45
N PHE A 157 -6.57 5.36 -4.78
CA PHE A 157 -7.47 4.91 -5.83
C PHE A 157 -7.43 5.77 -7.10
N MET A 158 -6.78 6.95 -7.05
CA MET A 158 -6.79 7.89 -8.18
C MET A 158 -5.78 7.52 -9.27
N LEU A 159 -4.58 7.12 -8.90
CA LEU A 159 -3.49 6.97 -9.86
C LEU A 159 -3.10 5.51 -10.10
N PRO A 160 -2.74 5.16 -11.34
CA PRO A 160 -2.26 3.81 -11.67
C PRO A 160 -1.00 3.42 -10.90
N VAL A 161 -0.16 4.41 -10.52
CA VAL A 161 1.10 4.19 -9.82
C VAL A 161 0.92 3.89 -8.33
N SER A 162 -0.23 4.24 -7.74
CA SER A 162 -0.48 4.08 -6.30
C SER A 162 -0.47 2.63 -5.85
N THR A 163 -1.05 1.72 -6.66
CA THR A 163 -1.11 0.29 -6.34
C THR A 163 -0.96 -0.58 -7.58
N PRO A 164 -0.47 -1.84 -7.43
CA PRO A 164 -0.44 -2.81 -8.54
C PRO A 164 -1.81 -3.05 -9.17
N CYS A 165 -2.85 -3.10 -8.35
CA CYS A 165 -4.22 -3.30 -8.81
C CYS A 165 -4.67 -2.17 -9.74
N ASN A 166 -4.37 -0.93 -9.39
CA ASN A 166 -4.66 0.24 -10.21
C ASN A 166 -3.91 0.19 -11.54
N ALA A 167 -2.63 -0.18 -11.52
CA ALA A 167 -1.82 -0.32 -12.71
C ALA A 167 -2.39 -1.38 -13.67
N ILE A 168 -2.79 -2.55 -13.16
CA ILE A 168 -3.40 -3.64 -13.94
C ILE A 168 -4.73 -3.19 -14.56
N VAL A 169 -5.59 -2.55 -13.76
CA VAL A 169 -6.89 -2.06 -14.23
C VAL A 169 -6.72 -0.99 -15.31
N TYR A 170 -5.81 -0.06 -15.12
CA TYR A 170 -5.47 0.96 -16.11
C TYR A 170 -4.87 0.35 -17.39
N GLY A 171 -3.93 -0.58 -17.25
CA GLY A 171 -3.28 -1.28 -18.37
C GLY A 171 -4.24 -2.11 -19.22
N SER A 172 -5.40 -2.51 -18.68
CA SER A 172 -6.45 -3.18 -19.45
C SER A 172 -7.03 -2.33 -20.60
N GLY A 173 -6.86 -1.00 -20.54
CA GLY A 173 -7.41 -0.06 -21.52
C GLY A 173 -8.92 0.22 -21.40
N TYR A 174 -9.63 -0.50 -20.52
CA TYR A 174 -11.09 -0.30 -20.34
C TYR A 174 -11.43 0.97 -19.58
N ILE A 175 -10.52 1.42 -18.70
CA ILE A 175 -10.76 2.58 -17.84
C ILE A 175 -9.79 3.71 -18.20
N PRO A 176 -10.26 4.81 -18.80
CA PRO A 176 -9.42 5.98 -19.08
C PRO A 176 -9.00 6.66 -17.78
N LEU A 177 -7.77 7.20 -17.75
CA LEU A 177 -7.16 7.85 -16.58
C LEU A 177 -8.08 8.89 -15.92
N ALA A 178 -8.75 9.71 -16.72
CA ALA A 178 -9.65 10.75 -16.20
C ALA A 178 -10.83 10.18 -15.39
N ARG A 179 -11.35 9.01 -15.76
CA ARG A 179 -12.39 8.33 -14.98
C ARG A 179 -11.80 7.75 -13.70
N MET A 180 -10.64 7.14 -13.78
CA MET A 180 -9.94 6.60 -12.62
C MET A 180 -9.68 7.68 -11.57
N ILE A 181 -9.13 8.82 -11.98
CA ILE A 181 -8.92 9.98 -11.10
C ILE A 181 -10.23 10.46 -10.48
N ARG A 182 -11.28 10.64 -11.30
CA ARG A 182 -12.56 11.16 -10.81
C ARG A 182 -13.21 10.27 -9.76
N TYR A 183 -13.26 8.97 -9.99
CA TYR A 183 -13.88 8.03 -9.07
C TYR A 183 -12.97 7.70 -7.90
N GLY A 184 -11.65 7.65 -8.13
CA GLY A 184 -10.66 7.50 -7.07
C GLY A 184 -10.73 8.66 -6.08
N LEU A 185 -10.74 9.89 -6.56
CA LEU A 185 -10.91 11.08 -5.70
C LEU A 185 -12.19 11.02 -4.86
N LEU A 186 -13.31 10.58 -5.47
CA LEU A 186 -14.56 10.42 -4.72
C LEU A 186 -14.41 9.39 -3.59
N LEU A 187 -13.77 8.24 -3.88
CA LEU A 187 -13.53 7.20 -2.90
C LEU A 187 -12.58 7.67 -1.80
N ASP A 188 -11.53 8.40 -2.14
CA ASP A 188 -10.57 8.94 -1.17
C ASP A 188 -11.24 9.95 -0.24
N VAL A 189 -12.03 10.87 -0.79
CA VAL A 189 -12.79 11.84 0.03
C VAL A 189 -13.75 11.12 0.97
N VAL A 190 -14.54 10.19 0.48
CA VAL A 190 -15.45 9.39 1.32
C VAL A 190 -14.66 8.58 2.34
N GLY A 191 -13.56 7.95 1.93
CA GLY A 191 -12.67 7.16 2.77
C GLY A 191 -12.07 7.97 3.93
N VAL A 192 -11.64 9.20 3.67
CA VAL A 192 -11.14 10.11 4.72
C VAL A 192 -12.18 10.31 5.81
N PHE A 193 -13.43 10.64 5.45
CA PHE A 193 -14.51 10.83 6.44
C PHE A 193 -14.82 9.52 7.17
N VAL A 194 -14.91 8.41 6.45
CA VAL A 194 -15.17 7.09 7.06
C VAL A 194 -14.08 6.73 8.06
N ILE A 195 -12.80 6.90 7.70
CA ILE A 195 -11.67 6.61 8.60
C ILE A 195 -11.74 7.47 9.86
N VAL A 196 -11.95 8.78 9.70
CA VAL A 196 -12.04 9.70 10.85
C VAL A 196 -13.16 9.29 11.80
N VAL A 197 -14.34 8.98 11.27
CA VAL A 197 -15.48 8.53 12.07
C VAL A 197 -15.17 7.18 12.74
N LEU A 198 -14.66 6.20 11.99
CA LEU A 198 -14.36 4.88 12.54
C LEU A 198 -13.30 4.95 13.65
N VAL A 199 -12.20 5.67 13.43
CA VAL A 199 -11.15 5.82 14.45
C VAL A 199 -11.71 6.45 15.71
N ARG A 200 -12.52 7.51 15.57
CA ARG A 200 -13.18 8.17 16.71
C ARG A 200 -14.15 7.26 17.47
N LEU A 201 -14.86 6.38 16.78
CA LEU A 201 -15.79 5.45 17.40
C LEU A 201 -15.07 4.24 18.03
N LEU A 202 -14.02 3.72 17.39
CA LEU A 202 -13.38 2.47 17.81
C LEU A 202 -12.28 2.66 18.86
N VAL A 203 -11.51 3.74 18.80
CA VAL A 203 -10.37 3.94 19.73
C VAL A 203 -10.79 3.94 21.20
N PRO A 204 -11.95 4.51 21.62
CA PRO A 204 -12.39 4.41 23.02
C PRO A 204 -12.58 2.98 23.53
N PHE A 205 -12.87 2.01 22.65
CA PHE A 205 -13.03 0.59 23.00
C PHE A 205 -11.71 -0.20 23.00
N LEU A 206 -10.64 0.39 22.46
CA LEU A 206 -9.30 -0.21 22.42
C LEU A 206 -8.42 0.22 23.61
N ARG A 207 -8.90 1.12 24.42
CA ARG A 207 -8.32 1.59 25.69
C ARG A 207 -8.93 0.85 26.86
#